data_af96f8b1b4610d2462593a13d3b20538
#
_entry.id   af96f8b1b4610d2462593a13d3b20538
#
_cell.length_a   1.000
_cell.length_b   1.000
_cell.length_c   1.000
_cell.angle_alpha   90.00
_cell.angle_beta   90.00
_cell.angle_gamma   90.00
#
_symmetry.space_group_name_H-M   'P 1'
#
loop_
_entity.id
_entity.type
_entity.pdbx_description
1 polymer ?
#
loop_
_entity_poly.entity_id
_entity_poly.type
_entity_poly.pdbx_seq_one_letter_code
_entity_poly.pdbx_strand_id
1 'polypeptide(L)'
;MAARRGFQRLRDENRGAWEEIWKGRIKLVGADPPWQALSDAAYYYLHASAHSSSVFSTSMFGLAYWPNYHYYRGHVMWDIESFAFPALLLTAPEAAHALLAYRSQRVVAAQRNAAMYGYRGLQFPWASGPRDGEEVIRLSAPHLVFEQHVSLSVALAFASYVHATGDEDYLRETAWQVLEGVANWITSRVVKTERGYEIKEAIGVAEQTEPVNNNAYVNMAAARVLHEAAGFARRLQRRGAECWDEIASHLYLPIDRSLGFVQNHDRYTPDQKGSAAATPEALAGFFPINYRVDPALERSTIEFYLQRADQFVGSPMLSALLGVYAAWNGDRAGALRWFERGYADFVEDPYAEANEFSRKRFPDKPRVGPFMANLGGFLISCLYGLTGLELSAAEPAAWFKRPIILPEGWEAIEVDRLYVRGKAWRLIARQGEQRATLQQH
;
A
#
# COMPACT_ATOMS: atom_id res chain seq x y z
N MET A 1 -5.37 -18.82 -32.17
CA MET A 1 -5.30 -17.45 -32.77
C MET A 1 -3.88 -17.00 -33.04
N ALA A 2 -2.93 -17.07 -32.13
CA ALA A 2 -1.54 -16.62 -32.30
C ALA A 2 -0.83 -17.22 -33.52
N ALA A 3 -0.94 -18.53 -33.74
CA ALA A 3 -0.31 -19.20 -34.88
C ALA A 3 -0.74 -18.67 -36.27
N ARG A 4 -1.93 -18.06 -36.37
CA ARG A 4 -2.42 -17.47 -37.62
C ARG A 4 -1.92 -16.05 -37.86
N ARG A 5 -1.39 -15.37 -36.83
CA ARG A 5 -0.93 -13.98 -36.91
C ARG A 5 0.52 -13.85 -37.37
N GLY A 6 1.33 -14.90 -37.12
CA GLY A 6 2.78 -14.90 -37.41
C GLY A 6 3.59 -14.10 -36.36
N PHE A 7 4.86 -14.48 -36.20
CA PHE A 7 5.75 -13.92 -35.18
C PHE A 7 5.95 -12.40 -35.30
N GLN A 8 6.20 -11.92 -36.54
CA GLN A 8 6.48 -10.50 -36.75
C GLN A 8 5.33 -9.61 -36.30
N ARG A 9 4.09 -9.97 -36.65
CA ARG A 9 2.91 -9.21 -36.26
C ARG A 9 2.70 -9.24 -34.73
N LEU A 10 2.88 -10.39 -34.08
CA LEU A 10 2.76 -10.49 -32.60
C LEU A 10 3.83 -9.65 -31.91
N ARG A 11 5.07 -9.64 -32.44
CA ARG A 11 6.15 -8.80 -31.91
C ARG A 11 5.83 -7.32 -32.05
N ASP A 12 5.31 -6.89 -33.19
CA ASP A 12 5.02 -5.50 -33.46
C ASP A 12 3.81 -5.01 -32.61
N GLU A 13 2.77 -5.85 -32.45
CA GLU A 13 1.64 -5.61 -31.54
C GLU A 13 2.11 -5.50 -30.08
N ASN A 14 3.01 -6.39 -29.63
CA ASN A 14 3.58 -6.34 -28.29
C ASN A 14 4.42 -5.08 -28.08
N ARG A 15 5.26 -4.70 -29.05
CA ARG A 15 6.03 -3.46 -28.99
C ARG A 15 5.11 -2.24 -28.83
N GLY A 16 4.09 -2.13 -29.68
CA GLY A 16 3.14 -1.02 -29.62
C GLY A 16 2.41 -0.96 -28.29
N ALA A 17 2.03 -2.11 -27.71
CA ALA A 17 1.40 -2.16 -26.38
C ALA A 17 2.35 -1.64 -25.29
N TRP A 18 3.62 -2.04 -25.30
CA TRP A 18 4.61 -1.53 -24.34
C TRP A 18 4.94 -0.05 -24.56
N GLU A 19 5.00 0.44 -25.79
CA GLU A 19 5.18 1.88 -26.08
C GLU A 19 4.05 2.71 -25.44
N GLU A 20 2.82 2.20 -25.46
CA GLU A 20 1.70 2.84 -24.77
C GLU A 20 1.84 2.75 -23.24
N ILE A 21 2.17 1.59 -22.68
CA ILE A 21 2.39 1.42 -21.23
C ILE A 21 3.48 2.36 -20.74
N TRP A 22 4.61 2.48 -21.45
CA TRP A 22 5.75 3.31 -21.07
C TRP A 22 5.44 4.81 -20.97
N LYS A 23 4.36 5.30 -21.54
CA LYS A 23 3.92 6.70 -21.33
C LYS A 23 3.55 7.00 -19.88
N GLY A 24 3.18 5.98 -19.10
CA GLY A 24 2.88 6.09 -17.66
C GLY A 24 4.10 5.93 -16.75
N ARG A 25 5.32 5.71 -17.28
CA ARG A 25 6.51 5.51 -16.45
C ARG A 25 6.85 6.75 -15.61
N ILE A 26 7.40 6.52 -14.43
CA ILE A 26 7.84 7.58 -13.53
C ILE A 26 9.25 8.02 -13.96
N LYS A 27 9.40 9.28 -14.36
CA LYS A 27 10.67 9.88 -14.72
C LYS A 27 11.26 10.61 -13.51
N LEU A 28 12.52 10.29 -13.18
CA LEU A 28 13.26 10.86 -12.08
C LEU A 28 14.29 11.85 -12.65
N VAL A 29 13.86 13.09 -12.86
CA VAL A 29 14.67 14.14 -13.48
C VAL A 29 15.77 14.60 -12.50
N GLY A 30 17.01 14.73 -12.98
CA GLY A 30 18.17 15.11 -12.18
C GLY A 30 18.78 13.95 -11.37
N ALA A 31 18.05 12.87 -11.17
CA ALA A 31 18.57 11.69 -10.46
C ALA A 31 19.69 11.02 -11.26
N ASP A 32 20.64 10.42 -10.55
CA ASP A 32 21.68 9.60 -11.17
C ASP A 32 21.05 8.45 -11.99
N PRO A 33 21.65 8.09 -13.16
CA PRO A 33 21.08 7.13 -14.10
C PRO A 33 20.62 5.78 -13.51
N PRO A 34 21.28 5.18 -12.50
CA PRO A 34 20.81 3.96 -11.86
C PRO A 34 19.41 4.09 -11.26
N TRP A 35 19.02 5.23 -10.74
CA TRP A 35 17.69 5.43 -10.14
C TRP A 35 16.57 5.33 -11.18
N GLN A 36 16.79 5.88 -12.38
CA GLN A 36 15.83 5.72 -13.46
C GLN A 36 15.71 4.25 -13.90
N ALA A 37 16.83 3.53 -13.99
CA ALA A 37 16.82 2.10 -14.32
C ALA A 37 16.06 1.27 -13.26
N LEU A 38 16.24 1.56 -11.98
CA LEU A 38 15.52 0.93 -10.89
C LEU A 38 14.00 1.22 -10.96
N SER A 39 13.63 2.46 -11.26
CA SER A 39 12.23 2.85 -11.45
C SER A 39 11.60 2.13 -12.67
N ASP A 40 12.32 2.09 -13.77
CA ASP A 40 11.86 1.44 -15.00
C ASP A 40 11.72 -0.09 -14.81
N ALA A 41 12.63 -0.74 -14.09
CA ALA A 41 12.55 -2.16 -13.77
C ALA A 41 11.33 -2.47 -12.88
N ALA A 42 11.11 -1.67 -11.82
CA ALA A 42 9.94 -1.80 -10.97
C ALA A 42 8.63 -1.65 -11.77
N TYR A 43 8.57 -0.64 -12.61
CA TYR A 43 7.44 -0.37 -13.49
C TYR A 43 7.18 -1.55 -14.44
N TYR A 44 8.23 -2.07 -15.07
CA TYR A 44 8.16 -3.23 -15.96
C TYR A 44 7.58 -4.46 -15.26
N TYR A 45 8.13 -4.84 -14.11
CA TYR A 45 7.69 -6.06 -13.40
C TYR A 45 6.24 -5.98 -12.96
N LEU A 46 5.78 -4.83 -12.47
CA LEU A 46 4.40 -4.65 -12.07
C LEU A 46 3.45 -4.75 -13.27
N HIS A 47 3.75 -4.06 -14.36
CA HIS A 47 2.89 -4.08 -15.56
C HIS A 47 2.94 -5.43 -16.30
N ALA A 48 4.05 -6.18 -16.22
CA ALA A 48 4.14 -7.54 -16.75
C ALA A 48 3.32 -8.55 -15.92
N SER A 49 3.09 -8.26 -14.62
CA SER A 49 2.44 -9.17 -13.68
C SER A 49 0.92 -8.96 -13.54
N ALA A 50 0.39 -7.86 -14.04
CA ALA A 50 -1.03 -7.52 -13.95
C ALA A 50 -1.57 -7.01 -15.29
N HIS A 51 -2.71 -7.54 -15.70
CA HIS A 51 -3.40 -7.18 -16.94
C HIS A 51 -4.91 -7.16 -16.69
N SER A 52 -5.69 -6.48 -17.54
CA SER A 52 -7.16 -6.43 -17.46
C SER A 52 -7.84 -7.80 -17.43
N SER A 53 -7.17 -8.86 -17.91
CA SER A 53 -7.63 -10.25 -17.83
C SER A 53 -7.13 -11.03 -16.60
N SER A 54 -6.39 -10.40 -15.68
CA SER A 54 -5.83 -11.04 -14.48
C SER A 54 -6.88 -11.18 -13.36
N VAL A 55 -8.00 -11.82 -13.66
CA VAL A 55 -9.17 -11.96 -12.76
C VAL A 55 -8.90 -12.81 -11.50
N PHE A 56 -7.76 -13.48 -11.43
CA PHE A 56 -7.29 -14.22 -10.25
C PHE A 56 -6.26 -13.41 -9.44
N SER A 57 -6.11 -12.11 -9.69
CA SER A 57 -5.10 -11.24 -9.12
C SER A 57 -3.68 -11.67 -9.54
N THR A 58 -2.68 -11.29 -8.77
CA THR A 58 -1.29 -11.73 -8.94
C THR A 58 -0.73 -12.11 -7.57
N SER A 59 0.35 -12.91 -7.57
CA SER A 59 1.03 -13.25 -6.32
C SER A 59 1.99 -12.15 -5.89
N MET A 60 2.51 -12.23 -4.66
CA MET A 60 3.55 -11.34 -4.16
C MET A 60 4.85 -11.36 -4.97
N PHE A 61 5.06 -12.38 -5.81
CA PHE A 61 6.19 -12.51 -6.74
C PHE A 61 5.76 -12.30 -8.20
N GLY A 62 4.59 -11.72 -8.44
CA GLY A 62 4.06 -11.53 -9.78
C GLY A 62 3.90 -12.84 -10.54
N LEU A 63 4.56 -12.94 -11.68
CA LEU A 63 4.57 -14.17 -12.50
C LEU A 63 5.66 -15.19 -12.08
N ALA A 64 6.56 -14.83 -11.16
CA ALA A 64 7.58 -15.75 -10.69
C ALA A 64 7.01 -16.76 -9.69
N TYR A 65 7.63 -17.94 -9.66
CA TYR A 65 7.24 -19.02 -8.77
C TYR A 65 8.46 -19.63 -8.07
N TRP A 66 8.41 -19.63 -6.74
CA TRP A 66 9.49 -20.12 -5.88
C TRP A 66 9.01 -21.32 -5.07
N PRO A 67 9.10 -22.56 -5.60
CA PRO A 67 8.46 -23.74 -5.02
C PRO A 67 8.99 -24.12 -3.64
N ASN A 68 10.22 -23.74 -3.33
CA ASN A 68 10.91 -24.10 -2.08
C ASN A 68 10.99 -22.92 -1.10
N TYR A 69 10.27 -21.82 -1.38
CA TYR A 69 10.28 -20.64 -0.55
C TYR A 69 8.89 -20.36 0.00
N HIS A 70 8.73 -20.44 1.31
CA HIS A 70 7.47 -20.35 2.01
C HIS A 70 6.34 -21.18 1.33
N TYR A 71 5.11 -20.99 1.73
CA TYR A 71 3.96 -21.68 1.15
C TYR A 71 3.14 -20.81 0.21
N TYR A 72 3.73 -19.74 -0.32
CA TYR A 72 3.06 -18.67 -1.08
C TYR A 72 2.78 -19.02 -2.55
N ARG A 73 2.21 -20.18 -2.80
CA ARG A 73 1.94 -20.74 -4.13
C ARG A 73 0.84 -19.99 -4.89
N GLY A 74 1.13 -18.74 -5.31
CA GLY A 74 0.15 -17.89 -5.98
C GLY A 74 -0.92 -17.32 -5.04
N HIS A 75 -0.66 -17.31 -3.74
CA HIS A 75 -1.57 -16.70 -2.75
C HIS A 75 -1.63 -15.20 -2.95
N VAL A 76 -2.81 -14.61 -2.71
CA VAL A 76 -3.04 -13.17 -2.77
C VAL A 76 -3.02 -12.63 -1.35
N MET A 77 -2.05 -11.75 -1.09
CA MET A 77 -1.80 -11.14 0.21
C MET A 77 -1.90 -9.62 0.11
N TRP A 78 -1.79 -8.94 1.23
CA TRP A 78 -1.94 -7.49 1.32
C TRP A 78 -0.90 -6.69 0.52
N ASP A 79 0.19 -7.32 0.11
CA ASP A 79 1.19 -6.80 -0.83
C ASP A 79 0.55 -6.19 -2.07
N ILE A 80 -0.50 -6.84 -2.54
CA ILE A 80 -1.19 -6.45 -3.76
C ILE A 80 -1.98 -5.15 -3.53
N GLU A 81 -2.83 -5.10 -2.53
CA GLU A 81 -3.69 -3.95 -2.27
C GLU A 81 -2.94 -2.74 -1.73
N SER A 82 -1.86 -2.97 -0.96
CA SER A 82 -1.11 -1.88 -0.31
C SER A 82 0.00 -1.29 -1.18
N PHE A 83 0.58 -2.08 -2.10
CA PHE A 83 1.78 -1.66 -2.85
C PHE A 83 1.63 -1.81 -4.36
N ALA A 84 1.26 -2.98 -4.87
CA ALA A 84 1.19 -3.20 -6.32
C ALA A 84 -0.01 -2.46 -6.95
N PHE A 85 -1.19 -2.59 -6.36
CA PHE A 85 -2.41 -1.95 -6.85
C PHE A 85 -2.29 -0.42 -6.94
N PRO A 86 -1.88 0.33 -5.90
CA PRO A 86 -1.80 1.77 -6.01
C PRO A 86 -0.75 2.24 -7.02
N ALA A 87 0.33 1.49 -7.23
CA ALA A 87 1.31 1.79 -8.27
C ALA A 87 0.73 1.64 -9.69
N LEU A 88 -0.22 0.74 -9.89
CA LEU A 88 -0.93 0.51 -11.16
C LEU A 88 -2.15 1.41 -11.35
N LEU A 89 -2.77 1.87 -10.28
CA LEU A 89 -4.09 2.50 -10.29
C LEU A 89 -4.23 3.64 -11.31
N LEU A 90 -3.25 4.53 -11.35
CA LEU A 90 -3.29 5.70 -12.23
C LEU A 90 -2.59 5.47 -13.58
N THR A 91 -1.79 4.42 -13.72
CA THR A 91 -1.02 4.11 -14.94
C THR A 91 -1.69 3.04 -15.80
N ALA A 92 -2.42 2.11 -15.18
CA ALA A 92 -3.14 1.00 -15.83
C ALA A 92 -4.45 0.67 -15.06
N PRO A 93 -5.45 1.56 -15.04
CA PRO A 93 -6.65 1.40 -14.20
C PRO A 93 -7.43 0.11 -14.49
N GLU A 94 -7.39 -0.40 -15.73
CA GLU A 94 -8.03 -1.66 -16.09
C GLU A 94 -7.32 -2.88 -15.47
N ALA A 95 -6.00 -2.86 -15.35
CA ALA A 95 -5.25 -3.88 -14.63
C ALA A 95 -5.52 -3.78 -13.12
N ALA A 96 -5.53 -2.58 -12.57
CA ALA A 96 -5.92 -2.33 -11.18
C ALA A 96 -7.35 -2.82 -10.87
N HIS A 97 -8.30 -2.57 -11.77
CA HIS A 97 -9.67 -3.11 -11.68
C HIS A 97 -9.68 -4.64 -11.59
N ALA A 98 -8.89 -5.31 -12.45
CA ALA A 98 -8.83 -6.77 -12.45
C ALA A 98 -8.30 -7.35 -11.11
N LEU A 99 -7.33 -6.67 -10.48
CA LEU A 99 -6.86 -7.05 -9.13
C LEU A 99 -7.98 -6.96 -8.09
N LEU A 100 -8.79 -5.90 -8.13
CA LEU A 100 -9.93 -5.74 -7.23
C LEU A 100 -11.07 -6.71 -7.53
N ALA A 101 -11.28 -7.08 -8.79
CA ALA A 101 -12.29 -8.06 -9.20
C ALA A 101 -12.07 -9.42 -8.51
N TYR A 102 -10.82 -9.80 -8.25
CA TYR A 102 -10.51 -10.98 -7.44
C TYR A 102 -11.17 -10.91 -6.06
N ARG A 103 -11.05 -9.78 -5.36
CA ARG A 103 -11.61 -9.60 -4.01
C ARG A 103 -13.12 -9.52 -4.01
N SER A 104 -13.72 -8.74 -4.92
CA SER A 104 -15.18 -8.59 -4.99
C SER A 104 -15.91 -9.90 -5.33
N GLN A 105 -15.31 -10.76 -6.15
CA GLN A 105 -15.86 -12.08 -6.48
C GLN A 105 -15.76 -13.10 -5.34
N ARG A 106 -15.01 -12.79 -4.27
CA ARG A 106 -14.74 -13.71 -3.14
C ARG A 106 -15.20 -13.17 -1.79
N VAL A 107 -16.15 -12.24 -1.80
CA VAL A 107 -16.75 -11.68 -0.58
C VAL A 107 -17.38 -12.74 0.32
N VAL A 108 -17.87 -13.86 -0.24
CA VAL A 108 -18.45 -14.96 0.55
C VAL A 108 -17.39 -15.63 1.43
N ALA A 109 -16.15 -15.79 0.93
CA ALA A 109 -15.04 -16.31 1.73
C ALA A 109 -14.70 -15.35 2.88
N ALA A 110 -14.61 -14.03 2.58
CA ALA A 110 -14.38 -13.02 3.61
C ALA A 110 -15.49 -12.96 4.66
N GLN A 111 -16.77 -13.15 4.27
CA GLN A 111 -17.89 -13.22 5.19
C GLN A 111 -17.81 -14.43 6.11
N ARG A 112 -17.50 -15.60 5.56
CA ARG A 112 -17.30 -16.83 6.34
C ARG A 112 -16.14 -16.69 7.32
N ASN A 113 -15.03 -16.08 6.87
CA ASN A 113 -13.87 -15.84 7.70
C ASN A 113 -14.21 -14.92 8.88
N ALA A 114 -14.94 -13.82 8.66
CA ALA A 114 -15.44 -12.97 9.75
C ALA A 114 -16.32 -13.75 10.75
N ALA A 115 -17.28 -14.50 10.25
CA ALA A 115 -18.21 -15.28 11.07
C ALA A 115 -17.49 -16.37 11.90
N MET A 116 -16.43 -16.97 11.39
CA MET A 116 -15.63 -17.98 12.08
C MET A 116 -14.98 -17.42 13.35
N TYR A 117 -14.62 -16.14 13.35
CA TYR A 117 -14.07 -15.44 14.51
C TYR A 117 -15.13 -14.65 15.31
N GLY A 118 -16.41 -14.85 15.05
CA GLY A 118 -17.52 -14.22 15.78
C GLY A 118 -17.79 -12.77 15.36
N TYR A 119 -17.26 -12.30 14.24
CA TYR A 119 -17.48 -10.95 13.72
C TYR A 119 -18.54 -10.91 12.61
N ARG A 120 -19.10 -9.72 12.40
CA ARG A 120 -20.01 -9.42 11.28
C ARG A 120 -19.22 -8.80 10.13
N GLY A 121 -19.82 -8.75 8.96
CA GLY A 121 -19.24 -8.07 7.79
C GLY A 121 -18.21 -8.92 7.04
N LEU A 122 -17.14 -8.30 6.56
CA LEU A 122 -16.13 -8.94 5.72
C LEU A 122 -14.74 -8.85 6.37
N GLN A 123 -14.14 -10.00 6.65
CA GLN A 123 -12.75 -10.14 7.05
C GLN A 123 -12.01 -10.95 5.98
N PHE A 124 -11.24 -10.29 5.14
CA PHE A 124 -10.43 -10.97 4.14
C PHE A 124 -9.30 -11.75 4.82
N PRO A 125 -9.03 -13.00 4.39
CA PRO A 125 -7.97 -13.82 4.97
C PRO A 125 -6.58 -13.19 4.82
N TRP A 126 -5.66 -13.57 5.71
CA TRP A 126 -4.26 -13.14 5.63
C TRP A 126 -3.62 -13.58 4.31
N ALA A 127 -3.74 -14.86 3.94
CA ALA A 127 -3.28 -15.38 2.66
C ALA A 127 -4.45 -16.06 1.92
N SER A 128 -5.01 -15.36 0.96
CA SER A 128 -6.18 -15.84 0.21
C SER A 128 -5.78 -16.79 -0.91
N GLY A 129 -6.48 -17.92 -1.00
CA GLY A 129 -6.33 -18.87 -2.10
C GLY A 129 -6.73 -18.26 -3.44
N PRO A 130 -5.99 -18.49 -4.53
CA PRO A 130 -6.23 -17.84 -5.82
C PRO A 130 -7.60 -18.22 -6.42
N ARG A 131 -8.15 -19.39 -6.10
CA ARG A 131 -9.43 -19.87 -6.64
C ARG A 131 -10.64 -19.37 -5.86
N ASP A 132 -10.64 -19.63 -4.57
CA ASP A 132 -11.82 -19.50 -3.70
C ASP A 132 -11.74 -18.33 -2.73
N GLY A 133 -10.55 -17.76 -2.52
CA GLY A 133 -10.32 -16.64 -1.59
C GLY A 133 -10.35 -17.06 -0.12
N GLU A 134 -10.40 -18.36 0.18
CA GLU A 134 -10.33 -18.88 1.54
C GLU A 134 -8.90 -18.79 2.09
N GLU A 135 -8.73 -18.87 3.42
CA GLU A 135 -7.42 -18.90 4.05
C GLU A 135 -6.67 -20.19 3.71
N VAL A 136 -5.46 -20.05 3.19
CA VAL A 136 -4.67 -21.19 2.70
C VAL A 136 -3.44 -21.49 3.54
N ILE A 137 -3.01 -20.60 4.42
CA ILE A 137 -1.89 -20.86 5.33
C ILE A 137 -2.43 -21.27 6.70
N ARG A 138 -2.10 -22.50 7.11
CA ARG A 138 -2.60 -23.07 8.36
C ARG A 138 -1.53 -23.21 9.44
N LEU A 139 -0.30 -22.85 9.13
CA LEU A 139 0.86 -23.17 10.00
C LEU A 139 1.23 -22.02 10.95
N SER A 140 0.73 -20.81 10.76
CA SER A 140 1.02 -19.67 11.61
C SER A 140 -0.27 -19.17 12.28
N ALA A 141 -0.76 -19.92 13.27
CA ALA A 141 -2.02 -19.66 13.93
C ALA A 141 -2.21 -18.20 14.43
N PRO A 142 -1.23 -17.53 15.07
CA PRO A 142 -1.40 -16.14 15.47
C PRO A 142 -1.71 -15.21 14.32
N HIS A 143 -1.01 -15.33 13.18
CA HIS A 143 -1.23 -14.46 12.02
C HIS A 143 -2.60 -14.70 11.39
N LEU A 144 -3.05 -15.94 11.26
CA LEU A 144 -4.39 -16.26 10.75
C LEU A 144 -5.51 -15.58 11.53
N VAL A 145 -5.35 -15.54 12.87
CA VAL A 145 -6.40 -15.05 13.77
C VAL A 145 -6.33 -13.54 13.95
N PHE A 146 -5.13 -12.98 14.11
CA PHE A 146 -4.95 -11.61 14.62
C PHE A 146 -4.38 -10.63 13.60
N GLU A 147 -3.78 -11.08 12.49
CA GLU A 147 -3.29 -10.22 11.42
C GLU A 147 -4.39 -9.89 10.42
N GLN A 148 -5.28 -9.01 10.86
CA GLN A 148 -6.55 -8.72 10.20
C GLN A 148 -6.51 -7.45 9.34
N HIS A 149 -5.38 -6.75 9.29
CA HIS A 149 -5.23 -5.49 8.54
C HIS A 149 -5.36 -5.64 7.02
N VAL A 150 -5.26 -6.86 6.49
CA VAL A 150 -5.53 -7.16 5.06
C VAL A 150 -6.90 -6.63 4.64
N SER A 151 -7.92 -6.78 5.50
CA SER A 151 -9.27 -6.28 5.23
C SER A 151 -9.31 -4.77 5.06
N LEU A 152 -8.50 -4.05 5.84
CA LEU A 152 -8.38 -2.60 5.78
C LEU A 152 -7.71 -2.16 4.47
N SER A 153 -6.64 -2.83 4.07
CA SER A 153 -5.95 -2.59 2.80
C SER A 153 -6.86 -2.82 1.60
N VAL A 154 -7.65 -3.90 1.63
CA VAL A 154 -8.66 -4.19 0.59
C VAL A 154 -9.67 -3.04 0.50
N ALA A 155 -10.31 -2.63 1.61
CA ALA A 155 -11.30 -1.57 1.60
C ALA A 155 -10.72 -0.23 1.08
N LEU A 156 -9.52 0.14 1.51
CA LEU A 156 -8.84 1.36 1.03
C LEU A 156 -8.49 1.30 -0.45
N ALA A 157 -8.16 0.12 -0.99
CA ALA A 157 -7.95 -0.05 -2.41
C ALA A 157 -9.23 0.19 -3.22
N PHE A 158 -10.38 -0.32 -2.77
CA PHE A 158 -11.68 -0.03 -3.40
C PHE A 158 -12.04 1.46 -3.33
N ALA A 159 -11.84 2.11 -2.18
CA ALA A 159 -12.06 3.55 -2.03
C ALA A 159 -11.18 4.35 -2.99
N SER A 160 -9.89 4.01 -3.05
CA SER A 160 -8.92 4.68 -3.93
C SER A 160 -9.26 4.51 -5.41
N TYR A 161 -9.76 3.34 -5.82
CA TYR A 161 -10.22 3.10 -7.19
C TYR A 161 -11.38 4.03 -7.55
N VAL A 162 -12.39 4.13 -6.67
CA VAL A 162 -13.54 5.03 -6.89
C VAL A 162 -13.10 6.50 -6.97
N HIS A 163 -12.18 6.93 -6.10
CA HIS A 163 -11.67 8.31 -6.15
C HIS A 163 -10.91 8.59 -7.45
N ALA A 164 -10.06 7.66 -7.88
CA ALA A 164 -9.24 7.81 -9.08
C ALA A 164 -10.06 7.79 -10.37
N THR A 165 -11.06 6.92 -10.46
CA THR A 165 -11.85 6.74 -11.68
C THR A 165 -13.09 7.60 -11.73
N GLY A 166 -13.69 7.92 -10.58
CA GLY A 166 -15.00 8.56 -10.49
C GLY A 166 -16.16 7.69 -10.95
N ASP A 167 -15.95 6.36 -11.00
CA ASP A 167 -16.93 5.38 -11.49
C ASP A 167 -18.04 5.15 -10.46
N GLU A 168 -19.17 5.82 -10.67
CA GLU A 168 -20.36 5.75 -9.80
C GLU A 168 -21.07 4.41 -9.88
N ASP A 169 -21.06 3.77 -11.03
CA ASP A 169 -21.71 2.48 -11.21
C ASP A 169 -20.89 1.39 -10.51
N TYR A 170 -19.56 1.42 -10.67
CA TYR A 170 -18.69 0.55 -9.91
C TYR A 170 -18.84 0.76 -8.40
N LEU A 171 -18.95 2.03 -7.94
CA LEU A 171 -19.21 2.31 -6.53
C LEU A 171 -20.50 1.63 -6.04
N ARG A 172 -21.62 1.77 -6.76
CA ARG A 172 -22.92 1.22 -6.35
C ARG A 172 -23.00 -0.30 -6.42
N GLU A 173 -22.45 -0.85 -7.50
CA GLU A 173 -22.65 -2.26 -7.83
C GLU A 173 -21.60 -3.19 -7.21
N THR A 174 -20.41 -2.68 -6.95
CA THR A 174 -19.26 -3.50 -6.53
C THR A 174 -18.58 -2.98 -5.27
N ALA A 175 -18.08 -1.75 -5.28
CA ALA A 175 -17.22 -1.24 -4.21
C ALA A 175 -17.97 -1.07 -2.90
N TRP A 176 -19.24 -0.66 -2.95
CA TRP A 176 -20.06 -0.47 -1.76
C TRP A 176 -20.15 -1.72 -0.90
N GLN A 177 -20.36 -2.88 -1.48
CA GLN A 177 -20.46 -4.15 -0.76
C GLN A 177 -19.18 -4.42 0.07
N VAL A 178 -18.01 -4.11 -0.47
CA VAL A 178 -16.74 -4.32 0.22
C VAL A 178 -16.57 -3.27 1.31
N LEU A 179 -16.79 -1.99 1.01
CA LEU A 179 -16.66 -0.90 1.96
C LEU A 179 -17.59 -1.05 3.16
N GLU A 180 -18.89 -1.27 2.91
CA GLU A 180 -19.89 -1.52 3.95
C GLU A 180 -19.54 -2.77 4.77
N GLY A 181 -19.14 -3.84 4.07
CA GLY A 181 -18.80 -5.10 4.71
C GLY A 181 -17.62 -4.99 5.66
N VAL A 182 -16.52 -4.30 5.25
CA VAL A 182 -15.37 -4.09 6.12
C VAL A 182 -15.68 -3.08 7.22
N ALA A 183 -16.44 -2.01 6.95
CA ALA A 183 -16.87 -1.08 8.00
C ALA A 183 -17.72 -1.75 9.08
N ASN A 184 -18.62 -2.65 8.69
CA ASN A 184 -19.41 -3.46 9.61
C ASN A 184 -18.55 -4.46 10.40
N TRP A 185 -17.51 -5.01 9.78
CA TRP A 185 -16.56 -5.85 10.47
C TRP A 185 -15.79 -5.05 11.53
N ILE A 186 -15.24 -3.87 11.20
CA ILE A 186 -14.58 -2.98 12.17
C ILE A 186 -15.53 -2.65 13.33
N THR A 187 -16.78 -2.27 13.03
CA THR A 187 -17.79 -1.95 14.04
C THR A 187 -18.04 -3.11 15.00
N SER A 188 -17.99 -4.36 14.52
CA SER A 188 -18.13 -5.54 15.37
C SER A 188 -16.85 -5.91 16.13
N ARG A 189 -15.71 -5.37 15.70
CA ARG A 189 -14.37 -5.69 16.22
C ARG A 189 -13.92 -4.75 17.34
N VAL A 190 -14.38 -3.49 17.32
CA VAL A 190 -13.99 -2.48 18.30
C VAL A 190 -14.69 -2.66 19.64
N VAL A 191 -14.00 -2.29 20.71
CA VAL A 191 -14.53 -2.26 22.09
C VAL A 191 -14.58 -0.81 22.56
N LYS A 192 -15.73 -0.33 23.02
CA LYS A 192 -15.85 1.00 23.62
C LYS A 192 -15.33 0.98 25.05
N THR A 193 -14.42 1.91 25.38
CA THR A 193 -13.81 2.08 26.68
C THR A 193 -13.82 3.55 27.09
N GLU A 194 -13.26 3.89 28.24
CA GLU A 194 -13.07 5.27 28.68
C GLU A 194 -12.07 6.04 27.79
N ARG A 195 -11.20 5.34 27.09
CA ARG A 195 -10.22 5.93 26.13
C ARG A 195 -10.80 6.17 24.73
N GLY A 196 -12.02 5.76 24.46
CA GLY A 196 -12.66 5.77 23.15
C GLY A 196 -12.94 4.36 22.65
N TYR A 197 -12.81 4.15 21.33
CA TYR A 197 -12.91 2.81 20.73
C TYR A 197 -11.53 2.19 20.61
N GLU A 198 -11.40 0.93 20.94
CA GLU A 198 -10.13 0.19 20.97
C GLU A 198 -10.23 -1.09 20.16
N ILE A 199 -9.14 -1.45 19.43
CA ILE A 199 -8.97 -2.77 18.83
C ILE A 199 -8.02 -3.57 19.73
N LYS A 200 -8.55 -4.64 20.31
CA LYS A 200 -7.78 -5.55 21.15
C LYS A 200 -7.21 -6.69 20.33
N GLU A 201 -6.08 -7.25 20.76
CA GLU A 201 -5.50 -8.47 20.20
C GLU A 201 -5.36 -8.42 18.67
N ALA A 202 -4.53 -7.52 18.17
CA ALA A 202 -4.20 -7.42 16.75
C ALA A 202 -2.70 -7.68 16.51
N ILE A 203 -2.36 -8.27 15.40
CA ILE A 203 -1.01 -8.28 14.84
C ILE A 203 -0.99 -7.27 13.70
N GLY A 204 -0.03 -6.36 13.74
CA GLY A 204 0.18 -5.37 12.70
C GLY A 204 1.22 -5.80 11.68
N VAL A 205 1.71 -4.84 10.91
CA VAL A 205 2.69 -5.07 9.83
C VAL A 205 4.10 -5.45 10.33
N ALA A 206 4.32 -5.45 11.63
CA ALA A 206 5.55 -5.97 12.25
C ALA A 206 5.52 -7.50 12.40
N GLU A 207 4.39 -8.14 12.15
CA GLU A 207 4.21 -9.60 12.25
C GLU A 207 4.74 -10.17 13.58
N GLN A 208 4.38 -9.52 14.71
CA GLN A 208 4.81 -9.98 16.03
C GLN A 208 4.23 -11.38 16.29
N THR A 209 4.93 -12.17 17.10
CA THR A 209 4.48 -13.51 17.51
C THR A 209 3.27 -13.48 18.43
N GLU A 210 3.11 -12.40 19.19
CA GLU A 210 2.01 -12.22 20.13
C GLU A 210 1.12 -11.03 19.72
N PRO A 211 -0.20 -11.15 19.80
CA PRO A 211 -1.10 -10.04 19.51
C PRO A 211 -0.96 -8.93 20.54
N VAL A 212 -1.16 -7.70 20.09
CA VAL A 212 -1.08 -6.49 20.91
C VAL A 212 -2.39 -5.72 20.89
N ASN A 213 -2.62 -4.89 21.90
CA ASN A 213 -3.75 -3.99 21.93
C ASN A 213 -3.38 -2.66 21.27
N ASN A 214 -4.33 -2.11 20.54
CA ASN A 214 -4.21 -0.79 19.92
C ASN A 214 -2.96 -0.64 19.05
N ASN A 215 -2.77 -1.60 18.14
CA ASN A 215 -1.73 -1.46 17.12
C ASN A 215 -1.98 -0.18 16.31
N ALA A 216 -0.99 0.70 16.24
CA ALA A 216 -1.14 2.04 15.65
C ALA A 216 -1.52 1.96 14.17
N TYR A 217 -0.85 1.11 13.38
CA TYR A 217 -1.18 0.92 11.97
C TYR A 217 -2.62 0.45 11.78
N VAL A 218 -3.02 -0.58 12.53
CA VAL A 218 -4.37 -1.16 12.45
C VAL A 218 -5.43 -0.11 12.81
N ASN A 219 -5.22 0.64 13.90
CA ASN A 219 -6.18 1.65 14.34
C ASN A 219 -6.28 2.82 13.35
N MET A 220 -5.15 3.31 12.83
CA MET A 220 -5.15 4.37 11.81
C MET A 220 -5.81 3.92 10.51
N ALA A 221 -5.52 2.72 10.03
CA ALA A 221 -6.13 2.17 8.83
C ALA A 221 -7.63 1.93 9.02
N ALA A 222 -8.05 1.40 10.18
CA ALA A 222 -9.47 1.22 10.51
C ALA A 222 -10.24 2.56 10.53
N ALA A 223 -9.65 3.59 11.14
CA ALA A 223 -10.24 4.93 11.15
C ALA A 223 -10.40 5.49 9.73
N ARG A 224 -9.38 5.32 8.87
CA ARG A 224 -9.47 5.72 7.45
C ARG A 224 -10.57 4.97 6.70
N VAL A 225 -10.65 3.66 6.85
CA VAL A 225 -11.73 2.84 6.22
C VAL A 225 -13.10 3.30 6.64
N LEU A 226 -13.31 3.50 7.95
CA LEU A 226 -14.61 3.96 8.47
C LEU A 226 -14.98 5.34 7.95
N HIS A 227 -14.03 6.26 7.86
CA HIS A 227 -14.23 7.60 7.32
C HIS A 227 -14.59 7.56 5.82
N GLU A 228 -13.88 6.74 5.01
CA GLU A 228 -14.21 6.52 3.61
C GLU A 228 -15.61 5.90 3.44
N ALA A 229 -15.91 4.86 4.21
CA ALA A 229 -17.22 4.21 4.17
C ALA A 229 -18.35 5.18 4.56
N ALA A 230 -18.15 6.02 5.57
CA ALA A 230 -19.11 7.05 5.97
C ALA A 230 -19.33 8.08 4.86
N GLY A 231 -18.26 8.52 4.19
CA GLY A 231 -18.33 9.43 3.05
C GLY A 231 -19.14 8.85 1.88
N PHE A 232 -18.86 7.60 1.52
CA PHE A 232 -19.59 6.90 0.46
C PHE A 232 -21.03 6.58 0.87
N ALA A 233 -21.29 6.25 2.14
CA ALA A 233 -22.67 6.06 2.64
C ALA A 233 -23.52 7.31 2.43
N ARG A 234 -23.00 8.50 2.78
CA ARG A 234 -23.71 9.77 2.52
C ARG A 234 -23.95 10.00 1.04
N ARG A 235 -22.93 9.78 0.21
CA ARG A 235 -23.02 9.91 -1.25
C ARG A 235 -24.09 9.00 -1.85
N LEU A 236 -24.22 7.78 -1.35
CA LEU A 236 -25.19 6.78 -1.79
C LEU A 236 -26.53 6.82 -1.02
N GLN A 237 -26.69 7.72 -0.05
CA GLN A 237 -27.84 7.81 0.85
C GLN A 237 -28.09 6.48 1.61
N ARG A 238 -27.02 5.83 2.04
CA ARG A 238 -27.02 4.60 2.84
C ARG A 238 -26.88 4.89 4.33
N ARG A 239 -27.30 3.93 5.16
CA ARG A 239 -27.17 4.01 6.62
C ARG A 239 -25.73 3.69 7.06
N GLY A 240 -25.39 4.09 8.28
CA GLY A 240 -24.12 3.72 8.93
C GLY A 240 -23.15 4.88 9.09
N ALA A 241 -23.27 5.95 8.30
CA ALA A 241 -22.30 7.05 8.25
C ALA A 241 -21.99 7.66 9.63
N GLU A 242 -23.01 7.97 10.43
CA GLU A 242 -22.84 8.59 11.75
C GLU A 242 -22.12 7.66 12.75
N CYS A 243 -22.47 6.38 12.75
CA CYS A 243 -21.82 5.37 13.59
C CYS A 243 -20.36 5.17 13.22
N TRP A 244 -20.07 5.11 11.92
CA TRP A 244 -18.70 4.92 11.44
C TRP A 244 -17.82 6.14 11.68
N ASP A 245 -18.33 7.36 11.50
CA ASP A 245 -17.60 8.58 11.84
C ASP A 245 -17.38 8.72 13.36
N GLU A 246 -18.37 8.36 14.18
CA GLU A 246 -18.22 8.32 15.64
C GLU A 246 -17.06 7.40 16.04
N ILE A 247 -17.02 6.18 15.51
CA ILE A 247 -15.95 5.24 15.80
C ILE A 247 -14.62 5.75 15.25
N ALA A 248 -14.56 6.21 14.00
CA ALA A 248 -13.34 6.71 13.36
C ALA A 248 -12.70 7.86 14.13
N SER A 249 -13.54 8.80 14.61
CA SER A 249 -13.08 10.00 15.32
C SER A 249 -12.60 9.72 16.74
N HIS A 250 -13.02 8.61 17.34
CA HIS A 250 -12.69 8.25 18.73
C HIS A 250 -11.90 6.94 18.82
N LEU A 251 -11.38 6.44 17.70
CA LEU A 251 -10.51 5.26 17.72
C LEU A 251 -9.18 5.61 18.37
N TYR A 252 -8.85 4.88 19.44
CA TYR A 252 -7.71 5.19 20.28
C TYR A 252 -6.39 5.05 19.53
N LEU A 253 -5.53 6.06 19.64
CA LEU A 253 -4.16 6.03 19.12
C LEU A 253 -3.18 6.03 20.31
N PRO A 254 -2.26 5.04 20.41
CA PRO A 254 -1.29 5.00 21.48
C PRO A 254 -0.22 6.08 21.26
N ILE A 255 -0.20 7.08 22.14
CA ILE A 255 0.75 8.20 22.07
C ILE A 255 1.55 8.23 23.35
N ASP A 256 2.87 8.16 23.27
CA ASP A 256 3.75 8.51 24.37
C ASP A 256 3.77 10.03 24.53
N ARG A 257 3.06 10.52 25.53
CA ARG A 257 2.95 11.96 25.79
C ARG A 257 4.22 12.56 26.38
N SER A 258 5.10 11.75 26.96
CA SER A 258 6.35 12.22 27.58
C SER A 258 7.43 12.43 26.51
N LEU A 259 7.49 11.58 25.51
CA LEU A 259 8.43 11.65 24.41
C LEU A 259 7.81 12.26 23.13
N GLY A 260 6.49 12.43 23.09
CA GLY A 260 5.79 13.10 22.02
C GLY A 260 5.78 12.33 20.68
N PHE A 261 5.54 11.02 20.69
CA PHE A 261 5.47 10.23 19.47
C PHE A 261 4.33 9.19 19.53
N VAL A 262 3.91 8.71 18.36
CA VAL A 262 2.93 7.61 18.24
C VAL A 262 3.67 6.29 18.43
N GLN A 263 3.29 5.53 19.46
CA GLN A 263 3.82 4.19 19.73
C GLN A 263 3.25 3.17 18.73
N ASN A 264 3.97 2.07 18.47
CA ASN A 264 3.43 0.99 17.65
C ASN A 264 2.21 0.31 18.29
N HIS A 265 2.14 0.24 19.61
CA HIS A 265 1.02 -0.35 20.38
C HIS A 265 1.10 0.01 21.87
N ASP A 266 0.05 -0.32 22.64
CA ASP A 266 -0.07 0.02 24.09
C ASP A 266 1.12 -0.40 24.97
N ARG A 267 1.82 -1.48 24.63
CA ARG A 267 2.95 -2.00 25.41
C ARG A 267 4.30 -1.73 24.74
N TYR A 268 4.32 -0.84 23.76
CA TYR A 268 5.58 -0.49 23.10
C TYR A 268 6.48 0.28 24.06
N THR A 269 7.75 -0.11 24.13
CA THR A 269 8.78 0.63 24.86
C THR A 269 9.94 0.99 23.94
N PRO A 270 10.50 2.21 24.05
CA PRO A 270 11.55 2.69 23.16
C PRO A 270 12.85 1.88 23.16
N ASP A 271 13.09 1.11 24.21
CA ASP A 271 14.26 0.26 24.43
C ASP A 271 14.08 -1.17 23.95
N GLN A 272 12.87 -1.54 23.48
CA GLN A 272 12.67 -2.83 22.83
C GLN A 272 13.64 -3.02 21.65
N LYS A 273 14.15 -4.25 21.55
CA LYS A 273 15.12 -4.63 20.50
C LYS A 273 14.50 -5.66 19.53
N GLY A 274 15.10 -5.74 18.36
CA GLY A 274 14.68 -6.68 17.31
C GLY A 274 13.92 -6.02 16.19
N SER A 275 13.80 -6.72 15.07
CA SER A 275 13.16 -6.19 13.85
C SER A 275 11.70 -5.81 14.06
N ALA A 276 10.92 -6.60 14.79
CA ALA A 276 9.52 -6.29 15.07
C ALA A 276 9.36 -4.98 15.87
N ALA A 277 10.22 -4.74 16.88
CA ALA A 277 10.18 -3.49 17.65
C ALA A 277 10.63 -2.27 16.82
N ALA A 278 11.54 -2.49 15.86
CA ALA A 278 12.06 -1.44 14.99
C ALA A 278 11.18 -1.19 13.75
N THR A 279 10.20 -2.07 13.46
CA THR A 279 9.27 -1.89 12.35
C THR A 279 8.47 -0.61 12.55
N PRO A 280 8.49 0.32 11.59
CA PRO A 280 7.86 1.63 11.75
C PRO A 280 6.36 1.59 11.47
N GLU A 281 5.59 0.79 12.24
CA GLU A 281 4.15 0.59 12.03
C GLU A 281 3.36 1.91 12.08
N ALA A 282 3.71 2.80 13.03
CA ALA A 282 3.09 4.11 13.11
C ALA A 282 3.33 4.96 11.85
N LEU A 283 4.54 4.87 11.25
CA LEU A 283 4.83 5.60 10.01
C LEU A 283 4.05 5.04 8.82
N ALA A 284 3.81 3.73 8.77
CA ALA A 284 2.98 3.13 7.74
C ALA A 284 1.51 3.63 7.80
N GLY A 285 1.04 4.02 8.98
CA GLY A 285 -0.23 4.73 9.14
C GLY A 285 -0.23 6.14 8.56
N PHE A 286 0.91 6.84 8.56
CA PHE A 286 1.05 8.17 7.93
C PHE A 286 1.18 8.06 6.41
N PHE A 287 1.94 7.10 5.92
CA PHE A 287 2.05 6.75 4.51
C PHE A 287 2.29 5.24 4.36
N PRO A 288 1.54 4.53 3.53
CA PRO A 288 0.60 4.99 2.50
C PRO A 288 -0.86 5.18 2.95
N ILE A 289 -1.21 4.95 4.23
CA ILE A 289 -2.60 5.04 4.73
C ILE A 289 -3.14 6.49 4.72
N ASN A 290 -2.25 7.48 4.80
CA ASN A 290 -2.59 8.91 4.85
C ASN A 290 -3.45 9.29 6.07
N TYR A 291 -3.24 8.64 7.22
CA TYR A 291 -3.84 9.08 8.46
C TYR A 291 -3.17 10.37 8.94
N ARG A 292 -3.95 11.33 9.39
CA ARG A 292 -3.46 12.65 9.81
C ARG A 292 -3.45 12.76 11.32
N VAL A 293 -2.32 13.24 11.85
CA VAL A 293 -2.15 13.68 13.23
C VAL A 293 -1.70 15.13 13.26
N ASP A 294 -1.53 15.69 14.44
CA ASP A 294 -0.91 17.00 14.58
C ASP A 294 0.47 17.03 13.90
N PRO A 295 0.82 18.10 13.14
CA PRO A 295 2.10 18.16 12.40
C PRO A 295 3.35 18.04 13.28
N ALA A 296 3.32 18.48 14.55
CA ALA A 296 4.45 18.33 15.46
C ALA A 296 4.58 16.86 15.90
N LEU A 297 3.45 16.20 16.20
CA LEU A 297 3.41 14.77 16.51
C LEU A 297 3.85 13.90 15.33
N GLU A 298 3.44 14.26 14.10
CA GLU A 298 3.90 13.56 12.88
C GLU A 298 5.43 13.64 12.77
N ARG A 299 5.99 14.84 12.87
CA ARG A 299 7.43 15.07 12.76
C ARG A 299 8.23 14.31 13.81
N SER A 300 7.85 14.44 15.08
CA SER A 300 8.56 13.76 16.17
C SER A 300 8.45 12.23 16.07
N THR A 301 7.30 11.72 15.60
CA THR A 301 7.13 10.28 15.34
C THR A 301 8.06 9.81 14.22
N ILE A 302 8.13 10.56 13.11
CA ILE A 302 9.06 10.24 12.02
C ILE A 302 10.51 10.23 12.52
N GLU A 303 10.93 11.26 13.24
CA GLU A 303 12.29 11.35 13.82
C GLU A 303 12.59 10.15 14.72
N PHE A 304 11.66 9.79 15.60
CA PHE A 304 11.80 8.68 16.52
C PHE A 304 12.08 7.35 15.80
N TYR A 305 11.28 7.02 14.78
CA TYR A 305 11.45 5.75 14.07
C TYR A 305 12.61 5.76 13.09
N LEU A 306 12.93 6.89 12.43
CA LEU A 306 14.11 6.98 11.55
C LEU A 306 15.41 6.81 12.31
N GLN A 307 15.52 7.27 13.55
CA GLN A 307 16.70 7.02 14.41
C GLN A 307 16.90 5.52 14.72
N ARG A 308 15.87 4.70 14.54
CA ARG A 308 15.89 3.24 14.80
C ARG A 308 15.84 2.40 13.53
N ALA A 309 15.67 3.04 12.39
CA ALA A 309 15.46 2.36 11.10
C ALA A 309 16.63 1.45 10.68
N ASP A 310 17.85 1.68 11.20
CA ASP A 310 18.99 0.77 11.01
C ASP A 310 18.75 -0.65 11.50
N GLN A 311 17.84 -0.85 12.46
CA GLN A 311 17.51 -2.17 12.98
C GLN A 311 16.50 -2.90 12.08
N PHE A 312 15.75 -2.15 11.26
CA PHE A 312 14.67 -2.66 10.40
C PHE A 312 15.05 -2.70 8.92
N VAL A 313 15.78 -1.70 8.41
CA VAL A 313 16.10 -1.56 6.99
C VAL A 313 16.73 -2.83 6.42
N GLY A 314 16.28 -3.22 5.23
CA GLY A 314 16.65 -4.50 4.61
C GLY A 314 15.55 -5.56 4.76
N SER A 315 14.59 -5.35 5.67
CA SER A 315 13.34 -6.13 5.76
C SER A 315 12.35 -5.71 4.68
N PRO A 316 11.41 -6.58 4.26
CA PRO A 316 10.52 -6.31 3.13
C PRO A 316 9.56 -5.13 3.35
N MET A 317 8.98 -4.67 2.26
CA MET A 317 7.86 -3.71 2.18
C MET A 317 8.19 -2.32 2.71
N LEU A 318 8.08 -2.08 4.02
CA LEU A 318 8.20 -0.76 4.63
C LEU A 318 9.59 -0.12 4.47
N SER A 319 10.63 -0.91 4.23
CA SER A 319 11.96 -0.36 3.94
C SER A 319 11.95 0.57 2.71
N ALA A 320 11.15 0.23 1.68
CA ALA A 320 11.01 1.03 0.48
C ALA A 320 10.31 2.40 0.71
N LEU A 321 9.70 2.60 1.87
CA LEU A 321 9.00 3.84 2.23
C LEU A 321 9.86 4.80 3.07
N LEU A 322 10.98 4.34 3.63
CA LEU A 322 11.80 5.13 4.56
C LEU A 322 12.29 6.46 3.98
N GLY A 323 12.58 6.47 2.67
CA GLY A 323 12.97 7.70 1.97
C GLY A 323 11.89 8.78 1.94
N VAL A 324 10.61 8.38 1.91
CA VAL A 324 9.48 9.32 1.96
C VAL A 324 9.43 10.02 3.32
N TYR A 325 9.58 9.27 4.41
CA TYR A 325 9.52 9.85 5.75
C TYR A 325 10.67 10.83 6.01
N ALA A 326 11.89 10.51 5.54
CA ALA A 326 13.01 11.43 5.62
C ALA A 326 12.77 12.71 4.81
N ALA A 327 12.23 12.57 3.59
CA ALA A 327 11.86 13.71 2.76
C ALA A 327 10.81 14.59 3.45
N TRP A 328 9.77 14.00 4.07
CA TRP A 328 8.74 14.75 4.80
C TRP A 328 9.29 15.55 5.99
N ASN A 329 10.38 15.08 6.61
CA ASN A 329 11.09 15.83 7.64
C ASN A 329 12.13 16.83 7.08
N GLY A 330 12.23 17.00 5.75
CA GLY A 330 13.14 17.95 5.11
C GLY A 330 14.56 17.42 4.87
N ASP A 331 14.85 16.17 5.25
CA ASP A 331 16.17 15.55 5.09
C ASP A 331 16.30 14.90 3.70
N ARG A 332 16.72 15.69 2.70
CA ARG A 332 16.91 15.24 1.33
C ARG A 332 18.03 14.20 1.18
N ALA A 333 19.15 14.42 1.88
CA ALA A 333 20.27 13.47 1.89
C ALA A 333 19.87 12.16 2.59
N GLY A 334 19.14 12.26 3.70
CA GLY A 334 18.57 11.10 4.37
C GLY A 334 17.57 10.35 3.48
N ALA A 335 16.74 11.06 2.72
CA ALA A 335 15.81 10.44 1.79
C ALA A 335 16.53 9.58 0.74
N LEU A 336 17.61 10.10 0.15
CA LEU A 336 18.44 9.34 -0.79
C LEU A 336 19.06 8.10 -0.13
N ARG A 337 19.71 8.26 1.04
CA ARG A 337 20.32 7.14 1.79
C ARG A 337 19.30 6.06 2.14
N TRP A 338 18.08 6.45 2.54
CA TRP A 338 17.04 5.47 2.89
C TRP A 338 16.49 4.77 1.66
N PHE A 339 16.38 5.41 0.49
CA PHE A 339 16.05 4.71 -0.74
C PHE A 339 17.16 3.78 -1.21
N GLU A 340 18.44 4.16 -1.05
CA GLU A 340 19.56 3.24 -1.33
C GLU A 340 19.43 1.96 -0.51
N ARG A 341 19.31 2.08 0.81
CA ARG A 341 19.27 0.95 1.74
C ARG A 341 17.93 0.23 1.77
N GLY A 342 16.84 0.95 1.57
CA GLY A 342 15.46 0.44 1.66
C GLY A 342 14.91 -0.10 0.35
N TYR A 343 15.56 0.22 -0.79
CA TYR A 343 15.11 -0.28 -2.09
C TYR A 343 16.27 -0.71 -3.00
N ALA A 344 17.25 0.15 -3.32
CA ALA A 344 18.30 -0.22 -4.27
C ALA A 344 19.11 -1.44 -3.80
N ASP A 345 19.34 -1.59 -2.50
CA ASP A 345 20.03 -2.74 -1.91
C ASP A 345 19.26 -4.07 -1.99
N PHE A 346 18.01 -4.05 -2.40
CA PHE A 346 17.19 -5.26 -2.65
C PHE A 346 17.28 -5.74 -4.09
N VAL A 347 17.74 -4.87 -5.00
CA VAL A 347 17.75 -5.16 -6.43
C VAL A 347 19.05 -5.84 -6.81
N GLU A 348 18.94 -6.94 -7.56
CA GLU A 348 20.09 -7.74 -7.98
C GLU A 348 20.14 -7.97 -9.50
N ASP A 349 21.39 -7.99 -10.01
CA ASP A 349 21.69 -8.35 -11.39
C ASP A 349 21.47 -9.87 -11.65
N PRO A 350 21.26 -10.30 -12.91
CA PRO A 350 21.28 -9.48 -14.15
C PRO A 350 19.93 -8.88 -14.55
N TYR A 351 18.85 -9.15 -13.80
CA TYR A 351 17.48 -8.82 -14.22
C TYR A 351 16.89 -7.59 -13.52
N ALA A 352 17.68 -6.92 -12.67
CA ALA A 352 17.23 -5.78 -11.85
C ALA A 352 15.95 -6.10 -11.06
N GLU A 353 15.86 -7.32 -10.52
CA GLU A 353 14.72 -7.77 -9.72
C GLU A 353 14.92 -7.41 -8.25
N ALA A 354 13.92 -6.80 -7.62
CA ALA A 354 13.93 -6.58 -6.18
C ALA A 354 13.56 -7.88 -5.46
N ASN A 355 14.46 -8.33 -4.58
CA ASN A 355 14.20 -9.48 -3.70
C ASN A 355 13.25 -9.09 -2.56
N GLU A 356 12.71 -10.08 -1.83
CA GLU A 356 11.93 -9.85 -0.62
C GLU A 356 12.77 -9.20 0.47
N PHE A 357 13.98 -9.71 0.74
CA PHE A 357 14.94 -9.15 1.69
C PHE A 357 16.16 -8.57 0.97
N SER A 358 16.76 -7.53 1.53
CA SER A 358 18.08 -7.08 1.09
C SER A 358 19.14 -8.11 1.50
N ARG A 359 19.76 -8.77 0.53
CA ARG A 359 20.84 -9.75 0.78
C ARG A 359 22.16 -9.07 1.17
N LYS A 360 22.31 -7.79 0.92
CA LYS A 360 23.42 -7.02 1.50
C LYS A 360 23.32 -6.94 3.03
N ARG A 361 22.09 -6.87 3.55
CA ARG A 361 21.82 -6.82 5.00
C ARG A 361 21.65 -8.23 5.59
N PHE A 362 21.03 -9.12 4.85
CA PHE A 362 20.70 -10.48 5.27
C PHE A 362 21.23 -11.48 4.23
N PRO A 363 22.57 -11.73 4.21
CA PRO A 363 23.20 -12.56 3.16
C PRO A 363 22.73 -14.02 3.12
N ASP A 364 22.22 -14.52 4.25
CA ASP A 364 21.68 -15.89 4.35
C ASP A 364 20.25 -16.05 3.82
N LYS A 365 19.57 -14.92 3.51
CA LYS A 365 18.24 -14.99 2.90
C LYS A 365 18.34 -15.41 1.43
N PRO A 366 17.41 -16.23 0.94
CA PRO A 366 17.42 -16.69 -0.45
C PRO A 366 17.16 -15.52 -1.41
N ARG A 367 17.66 -15.67 -2.63
CA ARG A 367 17.29 -14.80 -3.75
C ARG A 367 15.90 -15.18 -4.22
N VAL A 368 14.90 -14.36 -3.92
CA VAL A 368 13.50 -14.56 -4.30
C VAL A 368 12.89 -13.22 -4.70
N GLY A 369 12.67 -13.06 -5.98
CA GLY A 369 12.12 -11.86 -6.63
C GLY A 369 11.47 -12.24 -7.97
N PRO A 370 10.85 -11.30 -8.64
CA PRO A 370 10.59 -9.91 -8.25
C PRO A 370 9.53 -9.83 -7.14
N PHE A 371 9.82 -9.13 -6.04
CA PHE A 371 8.89 -9.00 -4.92
C PHE A 371 8.00 -7.76 -5.09
N MET A 372 6.72 -7.98 -5.35
CA MET A 372 5.77 -6.93 -5.77
C MET A 372 5.62 -5.79 -4.76
N ALA A 373 5.70 -6.10 -3.46
CA ALA A 373 5.56 -5.07 -2.45
C ALA A 373 6.76 -4.10 -2.39
N ASN A 374 8.00 -4.57 -2.61
CA ASN A 374 9.17 -3.68 -2.67
C ASN A 374 9.14 -2.83 -3.94
N LEU A 375 8.82 -3.45 -5.10
CA LEU A 375 8.68 -2.75 -6.38
C LEU A 375 7.59 -1.68 -6.30
N GLY A 376 6.39 -2.09 -5.85
CA GLY A 376 5.25 -1.20 -5.65
C GLY A 376 5.55 -0.13 -4.60
N GLY A 377 6.19 -0.50 -3.48
CA GLY A 377 6.60 0.41 -2.40
C GLY A 377 7.47 1.56 -2.91
N PHE A 378 8.46 1.27 -3.76
CA PHE A 378 9.28 2.31 -4.37
C PHE A 378 8.48 3.20 -5.34
N LEU A 379 7.65 2.60 -6.21
CA LEU A 379 6.84 3.39 -7.15
C LEU A 379 5.79 4.26 -6.46
N ILE A 380 5.11 3.76 -5.42
CA ILE A 380 4.17 4.59 -4.65
C ILE A 380 4.89 5.67 -3.85
N SER A 381 6.09 5.40 -3.37
CA SER A 381 6.94 6.42 -2.75
C SER A 381 7.21 7.56 -3.71
N CYS A 382 7.58 7.26 -4.95
CA CYS A 382 7.80 8.28 -5.98
C CYS A 382 6.48 8.98 -6.41
N LEU A 383 5.43 8.19 -6.68
CA LEU A 383 4.19 8.74 -7.29
C LEU A 383 3.30 9.46 -6.27
N TYR A 384 3.20 8.97 -5.03
CA TYR A 384 2.30 9.52 -4.01
C TYR A 384 3.09 10.20 -2.88
N GLY A 385 4.06 9.51 -2.30
CA GLY A 385 4.78 9.97 -1.12
C GLY A 385 5.54 11.28 -1.36
N LEU A 386 6.39 11.31 -2.38
CA LEU A 386 7.23 12.45 -2.71
C LEU A 386 6.49 13.58 -3.45
N THR A 387 5.43 13.28 -4.19
CA THR A 387 4.61 14.28 -4.88
C THR A 387 3.50 14.86 -4.00
N GLY A 388 3.25 14.26 -2.84
CA GLY A 388 2.16 14.65 -1.95
C GLY A 388 0.75 14.34 -2.51
N LEU A 389 0.66 13.44 -3.50
CA LEU A 389 -0.60 13.02 -4.11
C LEU A 389 -1.41 12.15 -3.13
N GLU A 390 -2.61 12.56 -2.80
CA GLU A 390 -3.55 11.83 -1.93
C GLU A 390 -4.93 11.78 -2.58
N LEU A 391 -5.33 10.61 -3.05
CA LEU A 391 -6.63 10.38 -3.66
C LEU A 391 -7.74 10.61 -2.64
N SER A 392 -8.79 11.32 -3.04
CA SER A 392 -9.92 11.63 -2.19
C SER A 392 -11.16 11.99 -3.01
N ALA A 393 -12.31 12.17 -2.35
CA ALA A 393 -13.54 12.64 -2.97
C ALA A 393 -13.44 14.06 -3.55
N ALA A 394 -12.41 14.84 -3.19
CA ALA A 394 -12.18 16.19 -3.70
C ALA A 394 -11.83 16.17 -5.20
N GLU A 395 -11.86 17.35 -5.81
CA GLU A 395 -11.39 17.52 -7.19
C GLU A 395 -9.88 17.21 -7.32
N PRO A 396 -9.42 16.64 -8.45
CA PRO A 396 -8.03 16.21 -8.62
C PRO A 396 -6.98 17.28 -8.33
N ALA A 397 -7.27 18.56 -8.61
CA ALA A 397 -6.39 19.68 -8.27
C ALA A 397 -6.16 19.84 -6.76
N ALA A 398 -7.05 19.33 -5.92
CA ALA A 398 -6.95 19.38 -4.47
C ALA A 398 -6.31 18.12 -3.84
N TRP A 399 -5.82 17.16 -4.64
CA TRP A 399 -5.21 15.94 -4.15
C TRP A 399 -3.78 16.12 -3.63
N PHE A 400 -3.11 17.22 -3.96
CA PHE A 400 -1.74 17.48 -3.51
C PHE A 400 -1.75 18.14 -2.12
N LYS A 401 -1.28 17.43 -1.12
CA LYS A 401 -1.44 17.80 0.29
C LYS A 401 -0.15 18.24 0.98
N ARG A 402 1.01 18.06 0.31
CA ARG A 402 2.33 18.32 0.90
C ARG A 402 3.23 19.10 -0.05
N PRO A 403 4.19 19.89 0.49
CA PRO A 403 5.29 20.44 -0.30
C PRO A 403 6.13 19.34 -0.93
N ILE A 404 6.73 19.64 -2.07
CA ILE A 404 7.58 18.71 -2.81
C ILE A 404 9.00 18.77 -2.26
N ILE A 405 9.38 17.70 -1.57
CA ILE A 405 10.72 17.51 -1.04
C ILE A 405 11.24 16.20 -1.61
N LEU A 406 12.19 16.31 -2.55
CA LEU A 406 12.76 15.16 -3.27
C LEU A 406 14.14 14.79 -2.68
N PRO A 407 14.59 13.54 -2.85
CA PRO A 407 15.95 13.13 -2.50
C PRO A 407 17.01 14.06 -3.06
N GLU A 408 18.19 14.06 -2.45
CA GLU A 408 19.30 14.87 -2.93
C GLU A 408 19.67 14.49 -4.37
N GLY A 409 19.96 15.47 -5.22
CA GLY A 409 20.21 15.27 -6.65
C GLY A 409 18.97 15.19 -7.52
N TRP A 410 17.79 14.87 -6.97
CA TRP A 410 16.57 14.82 -7.75
C TRP A 410 15.97 16.22 -7.90
N GLU A 411 15.62 16.60 -9.13
CA GLU A 411 15.06 17.91 -9.50
C GLU A 411 13.54 17.86 -9.71
N ALA A 412 13.05 16.79 -10.33
CA ALA A 412 11.62 16.60 -10.53
C ALA A 412 11.22 15.13 -10.65
N ILE A 413 9.95 14.85 -10.35
CA ILE A 413 9.26 13.63 -10.73
C ILE A 413 8.22 14.00 -11.78
N GLU A 414 8.28 13.34 -12.95
CA GLU A 414 7.33 13.55 -14.04
C GLU A 414 6.73 12.23 -14.50
N VAL A 415 5.42 12.27 -14.83
CA VAL A 415 4.72 11.15 -15.47
C VAL A 415 3.93 11.72 -16.64
N ASP A 416 4.23 11.27 -17.86
CA ASP A 416 3.60 11.85 -19.04
C ASP A 416 2.12 11.47 -19.15
N ARG A 417 1.71 10.30 -18.66
CA ARG A 417 0.32 9.87 -18.72
C ARG A 417 -0.13 9.14 -17.46
N LEU A 418 -1.04 9.77 -16.73
CA LEU A 418 -1.86 9.17 -15.70
C LEU A 418 -3.32 9.20 -16.12
N TYR A 419 -4.10 8.23 -15.71
CA TYR A 419 -5.54 8.22 -15.91
C TYR A 419 -6.26 8.69 -14.64
N VAL A 420 -6.95 9.81 -14.74
CA VAL A 420 -7.73 10.38 -13.64
C VAL A 420 -9.13 10.66 -14.14
N ARG A 421 -10.13 10.05 -13.52
CA ARG A 421 -11.55 10.17 -13.89
C ARG A 421 -11.78 9.96 -15.39
N GLY A 422 -11.18 8.91 -15.94
CA GLY A 422 -11.31 8.52 -17.35
C GLY A 422 -10.57 9.41 -18.36
N LYS A 423 -9.76 10.37 -17.91
CA LYS A 423 -9.00 11.28 -18.77
C LYS A 423 -7.51 11.08 -18.56
N ALA A 424 -6.73 11.37 -19.62
CA ALA A 424 -5.27 11.37 -19.57
C ALA A 424 -4.75 12.71 -19.00
N TRP A 425 -3.79 12.61 -18.07
CA TRP A 425 -3.16 13.75 -17.40
C TRP A 425 -1.65 13.56 -17.34
N ARG A 426 -0.92 14.67 -17.30
CA ARG A 426 0.51 14.71 -17.00
C ARG A 426 0.71 15.20 -15.57
N LEU A 427 1.57 14.50 -14.82
CA LEU A 427 2.01 14.91 -13.48
C LEU A 427 3.41 15.52 -13.57
N ILE A 428 3.62 16.64 -12.87
CA ILE A 428 4.93 17.28 -12.69
C ILE A 428 5.06 17.72 -11.24
N ALA A 429 6.08 17.23 -10.54
CA ALA A 429 6.41 17.62 -9.18
C ALA A 429 7.88 18.06 -9.12
N ARG A 430 8.14 19.36 -8.95
CA ARG A 430 9.50 19.91 -8.89
C ARG A 430 9.93 20.14 -7.47
N GLN A 431 11.20 19.90 -7.23
CA GLN A 431 11.83 20.15 -5.94
C GLN A 431 11.57 21.59 -5.45
N GLY A 432 11.10 21.70 -4.22
CA GLY A 432 10.83 22.98 -3.55
C GLY A 432 9.49 23.64 -3.87
N GLU A 433 8.72 23.10 -4.83
CA GLU A 433 7.37 23.59 -5.09
C GLU A 433 6.41 23.20 -3.95
N GLN A 434 5.42 24.04 -3.68
CA GLN A 434 4.42 23.78 -2.64
C GLN A 434 3.44 22.67 -3.00
N ARG A 435 3.24 22.41 -4.29
CA ARG A 435 2.34 21.38 -4.81
C ARG A 435 2.79 20.90 -6.18
N ALA A 436 2.59 19.64 -6.46
CA ALA A 436 2.71 19.14 -7.82
C ALA A 436 1.58 19.66 -8.72
N THR A 437 1.83 19.62 -10.02
CA THR A 437 0.90 20.07 -11.06
C THR A 437 0.32 18.85 -11.78
N LEU A 438 -0.99 18.83 -11.98
CA LEU A 438 -1.70 17.88 -12.79
C LEU A 438 -2.30 18.64 -14.00
N GLN A 439 -1.87 18.28 -15.20
CA GLN A 439 -2.27 18.94 -16.46
C GLN A 439 -3.01 17.94 -17.33
N GLN A 440 -4.23 18.26 -17.76
CA GLN A 440 -5.00 17.43 -18.69
C GLN A 440 -4.40 17.56 -20.11
N HIS A 441 -4.25 16.42 -20.80
CA HIS A 441 -3.84 16.39 -22.20
C HIS A 441 -4.92 16.91 -23.13
#